data_efd760cde73322b6ba2ca8298d80b141
#
_entry.id   efd760cde73322b6ba2ca8298d80b141
#
_cell.length_a   1.000
_cell.length_b   1.000
_cell.length_c   1.000
_cell.angle_alpha   90.00
_cell.angle_beta   90.00
_cell.angle_gamma   90.00
#
_symmetry.space_group_name_H-M   'P 1'
#
loop_
_entity.id
_entity.type
_entity.pdbx_description
1 polymer ?
#
loop_
_entity_poly.entity_id
_entity_poly.type
_entity_poly.pdbx_seq_one_letter_code
_entity_poly.pdbx_strand_id
1 'polypeptide(L)'
;AHPIWSGIDQLKCPVFGSPSIEAIQNEVKKCLDSHLTKSTGWVVGAGYNLGLFPAGNAHKSLLDAVSSEIPIYLDGEDGHSGWANSKALELAGITADTPNPELGIIEKDPISGEPTGTLREPAAISLIKAIIPGNDLELFDDGLLFAQNLAHSFGITSIIAASVGDQHLAAYK
;
A
#
# COMPACT_ATOMS: atom_id res chain seq x y z
N ALA A 1 10.92 -1.80 -15.30
CA ALA A 1 9.51 -2.00 -14.94
C ALA A 1 9.38 -3.02 -13.84
N HIS A 2 8.21 -3.04 -13.17
CA HIS A 2 7.84 -4.01 -12.15
C HIS A 2 6.44 -4.56 -12.48
N PRO A 3 6.27 -5.29 -13.60
CA PRO A 3 4.92 -5.57 -14.14
C PRO A 3 4.04 -6.34 -13.16
N ILE A 4 4.55 -7.37 -12.48
CA ILE A 4 3.75 -8.16 -11.52
C ILE A 4 3.27 -7.27 -10.38
N TRP A 5 4.17 -6.54 -9.72
CA TRP A 5 3.80 -5.68 -8.60
C TRP A 5 2.81 -4.59 -9.01
N SER A 6 3.08 -3.90 -10.13
CA SER A 6 2.17 -2.87 -10.65
C SER A 6 0.78 -3.44 -10.98
N GLY A 7 0.72 -4.67 -11.48
CA GLY A 7 -0.55 -5.35 -11.75
C GLY A 7 -1.27 -5.71 -10.46
N ILE A 8 -0.58 -6.26 -9.47
CA ILE A 8 -1.15 -6.59 -8.16
C ILE A 8 -1.72 -5.33 -7.49
N ASP A 9 -1.00 -4.21 -7.55
CA ASP A 9 -1.47 -2.94 -6.99
C ASP A 9 -2.79 -2.47 -7.62
N GLN A 10 -3.02 -2.77 -8.90
CA GLN A 10 -4.30 -2.47 -9.56
C GLN A 10 -5.43 -3.43 -9.18
N LEU A 11 -5.11 -4.64 -8.72
CA LEU A 11 -6.09 -5.64 -8.28
C LEU A 11 -6.53 -5.42 -6.81
N LYS A 12 -5.73 -4.69 -6.02
CA LYS A 12 -6.05 -4.30 -4.65
C LYS A 12 -6.99 -3.09 -4.61
N CYS A 13 -6.74 -2.13 -3.74
CA CYS A 13 -7.46 -0.86 -3.70
C CYS A 13 -6.61 0.24 -4.38
N PRO A 14 -6.68 0.42 -5.69
CA PRO A 14 -5.85 1.41 -6.38
C PRO A 14 -6.38 2.82 -6.14
N VAL A 15 -5.49 3.72 -5.69
CA VAL A 15 -5.80 5.14 -5.51
C VAL A 15 -4.93 6.04 -6.39
N PHE A 16 -4.30 5.45 -7.42
CA PHE A 16 -3.44 6.17 -8.35
C PHE A 16 -4.19 7.31 -9.07
N GLY A 17 -3.50 8.43 -9.22
CA GLY A 17 -4.05 9.58 -9.93
C GLY A 17 -5.18 10.32 -9.20
N SER A 18 -5.46 9.98 -7.95
CA SER A 18 -6.43 10.71 -7.13
C SER A 18 -5.98 12.16 -6.95
N PRO A 19 -6.80 13.15 -7.34
CA PRO A 19 -6.39 14.55 -7.37
C PRO A 19 -6.42 15.22 -5.98
N SER A 20 -7.00 14.58 -4.99
CA SER A 20 -7.16 15.12 -3.63
C SER A 20 -7.26 14.03 -2.59
N ILE A 21 -7.09 14.40 -1.32
CA ILE A 21 -7.28 13.50 -0.18
C ILE A 21 -8.72 12.95 -0.14
N GLU A 22 -9.71 13.79 -0.41
CA GLU A 22 -11.12 13.37 -0.48
C GLU A 22 -11.34 12.32 -1.59
N ALA A 23 -10.69 12.48 -2.75
CA ALA A 23 -10.76 11.48 -3.81
C ALA A 23 -10.18 10.14 -3.36
N ILE A 24 -9.03 10.15 -2.66
CA ILE A 24 -8.45 8.93 -2.06
C ILE A 24 -9.43 8.30 -1.08
N GLN A 25 -9.99 9.06 -0.15
CA GLN A 25 -10.97 8.57 0.82
C GLN A 25 -12.19 7.93 0.15
N ASN A 26 -12.69 8.52 -0.93
CA ASN A 26 -13.81 7.98 -1.69
C ASN A 26 -13.48 6.65 -2.38
N GLU A 27 -12.27 6.50 -2.94
CA GLU A 27 -11.83 5.22 -3.50
C GLU A 27 -11.67 4.16 -2.40
N VAL A 28 -11.01 4.50 -1.30
CA VAL A 28 -10.85 3.60 -0.14
C VAL A 28 -12.21 3.17 0.41
N LYS A 29 -13.20 4.08 0.46
CA LYS A 29 -14.56 3.75 0.90
C LYS A 29 -15.24 2.71 0.01
N LYS A 30 -15.04 2.77 -1.31
CA LYS A 30 -15.54 1.74 -2.23
C LYS A 30 -14.89 0.38 -1.97
N CYS A 31 -13.61 0.38 -1.59
CA CYS A 31 -12.86 -0.84 -1.30
C CYS A 31 -13.32 -1.56 -0.02
N LEU A 32 -14.00 -0.89 0.92
CA LEU A 32 -14.51 -1.52 2.15
C LEU A 32 -15.41 -2.72 1.86
N ASP A 33 -16.19 -2.67 0.78
CA ASP A 33 -17.11 -3.72 0.37
C ASP A 33 -16.52 -4.70 -0.66
N SER A 34 -15.25 -4.55 -1.02
CA SER A 34 -14.58 -5.42 -1.99
C SER A 34 -14.48 -6.87 -1.51
N HIS A 35 -14.35 -7.81 -2.45
CA HIS A 35 -14.13 -9.22 -2.11
C HIS A 35 -12.84 -9.40 -1.31
N LEU A 36 -11.77 -8.72 -1.68
CA LEU A 36 -10.48 -8.80 -0.99
C LEU A 36 -10.60 -8.33 0.47
N THR A 37 -11.25 -7.19 0.71
CA THR A 37 -11.47 -6.69 2.08
C THR A 37 -12.30 -7.66 2.90
N LYS A 38 -13.37 -8.23 2.32
CA LYS A 38 -14.21 -9.23 3.02
C LYS A 38 -13.48 -10.51 3.35
N SER A 39 -12.53 -10.93 2.53
CA SER A 39 -11.76 -12.16 2.76
C SER A 39 -10.60 -11.98 3.74
N THR A 40 -9.93 -10.83 3.70
CA THR A 40 -8.76 -10.54 4.53
C THR A 40 -9.09 -9.79 5.83
N GLY A 41 -10.20 -9.07 5.86
CA GLY A 41 -10.53 -8.12 6.92
C GLY A 41 -9.73 -6.81 6.84
N TRP A 42 -8.98 -6.57 5.76
CA TRP A 42 -8.13 -5.39 5.55
C TRP A 42 -8.46 -4.70 4.24
N VAL A 43 -8.40 -3.37 4.24
CA VAL A 43 -8.25 -2.61 2.99
C VAL A 43 -6.76 -2.44 2.74
N VAL A 44 -6.28 -3.04 1.64
CA VAL A 44 -4.89 -2.90 1.18
C VAL A 44 -4.90 -2.27 -0.19
N GLY A 45 -4.15 -1.19 -0.37
CA GLY A 45 -4.12 -0.47 -1.64
C GLY A 45 -2.77 0.17 -1.93
N ALA A 46 -2.70 0.88 -3.05
CA ALA A 46 -1.48 1.53 -3.51
C ALA A 46 -1.77 2.78 -4.34
N GLY A 47 -0.76 3.65 -4.41
CA GLY A 47 -0.73 4.75 -5.37
C GLY A 47 -1.15 6.11 -4.81
N TYR A 48 -1.11 6.31 -3.48
CA TYR A 48 -1.36 7.65 -2.98
C TYR A 48 -0.18 8.57 -3.28
N ASN A 49 -0.51 9.79 -3.75
CA ASN A 49 0.50 10.81 -4.05
C ASN A 49 0.88 11.57 -2.77
N LEU A 50 2.16 11.47 -2.39
CA LEU A 50 2.70 12.14 -1.21
C LEU A 50 2.60 13.66 -1.30
N GLY A 51 2.61 14.22 -2.51
CA GLY A 51 2.50 15.66 -2.74
C GLY A 51 1.17 16.28 -2.28
N LEU A 52 0.16 15.46 -1.99
CA LEU A 52 -1.11 15.93 -1.44
C LEU A 52 -1.03 16.25 0.07
N PHE A 53 0.06 15.85 0.74
CA PHE A 53 0.19 15.95 2.20
C PHE A 53 1.33 16.90 2.60
N PRO A 54 1.18 17.68 3.68
CA PRO A 54 2.26 18.51 4.19
C PRO A 54 3.53 17.68 4.46
N ALA A 55 4.65 18.08 3.89
CA ALA A 55 5.93 17.36 3.94
C ALA A 55 5.84 15.86 3.56
N GLY A 56 4.83 15.49 2.76
CA GLY A 56 4.58 14.09 2.39
C GLY A 56 4.03 13.20 3.51
N ASN A 57 3.63 13.78 4.64
CA ASN A 57 3.15 13.04 5.82
C ASN A 57 1.63 12.90 5.80
N ALA A 58 1.16 11.72 5.41
CA ALA A 58 -0.24 11.35 5.42
C ALA A 58 -0.68 10.95 6.84
N HIS A 59 -1.59 11.72 7.45
CA HIS A 59 -2.01 11.47 8.83
C HIS A 59 -3.08 10.38 8.90
N LYS A 60 -2.93 9.46 9.87
CA LYS A 60 -3.84 8.32 10.12
C LYS A 60 -5.31 8.71 10.22
N SER A 61 -5.62 9.87 10.83
CA SER A 61 -6.99 10.34 11.01
C SER A 61 -7.78 10.52 9.71
N LEU A 62 -7.10 10.73 8.60
CA LEU A 62 -7.74 10.86 7.30
C LEU A 62 -8.29 9.51 6.79
N LEU A 63 -7.61 8.40 7.10
CA LEU A 63 -8.12 7.06 6.85
C LEU A 63 -9.09 6.61 7.95
N ASP A 64 -8.89 7.02 9.20
CA ASP A 64 -9.84 6.77 10.29
C ASP A 64 -11.22 7.37 9.99
N ALA A 65 -11.26 8.50 9.28
CA ALA A 65 -12.51 9.11 8.80
C ALA A 65 -13.27 8.23 7.78
N VAL A 66 -12.58 7.29 7.13
CA VAL A 66 -13.22 6.29 6.25
C VAL A 66 -13.67 5.08 7.05
N SER A 67 -12.79 4.54 7.90
CA SER A 67 -13.10 3.49 8.86
C SER A 67 -12.09 3.47 10.01
N SER A 68 -12.58 3.47 11.24
CA SER A 68 -11.78 3.25 12.45
C SER A 68 -11.75 1.78 12.87
N GLU A 69 -12.59 0.94 12.29
CA GLU A 69 -12.77 -0.47 12.68
C GLU A 69 -12.03 -1.43 11.75
N ILE A 70 -11.99 -1.11 10.47
CA ILE A 70 -11.30 -1.93 9.46
C ILE A 70 -9.88 -1.37 9.30
N PRO A 71 -8.83 -2.20 9.44
CA PRO A 71 -7.47 -1.77 9.20
C PRO A 71 -7.27 -1.42 7.72
N ILE A 72 -6.67 -0.26 7.47
CA ILE A 72 -6.42 0.30 6.15
C ILE A 72 -4.93 0.56 6.00
N TYR A 73 -4.35 0.05 4.93
CA TYR A 73 -2.97 0.31 4.55
C TYR A 73 -2.85 0.62 3.06
N LEU A 74 -2.17 1.71 2.73
CA LEU A 74 -1.91 2.13 1.36
C LEU A 74 -0.40 2.30 1.14
N ASP A 75 0.13 1.71 0.05
CA ASP A 75 1.47 2.01 -0.43
C ASP A 75 1.48 3.36 -1.18
N GLY A 76 2.52 4.15 -0.98
CA GLY A 76 2.76 5.37 -1.76
C GLY A 76 3.15 5.08 -3.20
N GLU A 77 2.90 6.03 -4.11
CA GLU A 77 3.31 5.92 -5.51
C GLU A 77 4.84 5.91 -5.70
N ASP A 78 5.58 6.35 -4.68
CA ASP A 78 7.05 6.36 -4.66
C ASP A 78 7.66 4.96 -4.38
N GLY A 79 6.86 3.99 -3.91
CA GLY A 79 7.31 2.66 -3.51
C GLY A 79 8.14 2.63 -2.21
N HIS A 80 8.30 3.79 -1.54
CA HIS A 80 9.11 3.96 -0.34
C HIS A 80 8.33 4.48 0.86
N SER A 81 7.03 4.71 0.70
CA SER A 81 6.15 5.22 1.75
C SER A 81 4.93 4.34 1.92
N GLY A 82 4.48 4.19 3.17
CA GLY A 82 3.24 3.52 3.53
C GLY A 82 2.37 4.42 4.39
N TRP A 83 1.06 4.29 4.26
CA TRP A 83 0.08 5.04 5.03
C TRP A 83 -0.93 4.10 5.67
N ALA A 84 -0.93 4.07 7.01
CA ALA A 84 -1.77 3.22 7.83
C ALA A 84 -2.78 4.03 8.64
N ASN A 85 -3.98 3.50 8.84
CA ASN A 85 -4.93 4.05 9.80
C ASN A 85 -4.60 3.62 11.23
N SER A 86 -5.32 4.16 12.22
CA SER A 86 -5.12 3.85 13.64
C SER A 86 -5.30 2.35 13.92
N LYS A 87 -6.26 1.70 13.26
CA LYS A 87 -6.53 0.26 13.45
C LYS A 87 -5.40 -0.62 12.93
N ALA A 88 -4.81 -0.28 11.80
CA ALA A 88 -3.65 -0.99 11.26
C ALA A 88 -2.42 -0.85 12.16
N LEU A 89 -2.16 0.36 12.69
CA LEU A 89 -1.08 0.60 13.65
C LEU A 89 -1.29 -0.19 14.95
N GLU A 90 -2.51 -0.19 15.49
CA GLU A 90 -2.87 -0.97 16.68
C GLU A 90 -2.58 -2.45 16.50
N LEU A 91 -3.04 -3.05 15.39
CA LEU A 91 -2.83 -4.47 15.10
C LEU A 91 -1.34 -4.82 14.90
N ALA A 92 -0.56 -3.89 14.37
CA ALA A 92 0.89 -4.04 14.23
C ALA A 92 1.66 -3.81 15.55
N GLY A 93 0.99 -3.38 16.61
CA GLY A 93 1.63 -3.02 17.88
C GLY A 93 2.54 -1.78 17.78
N ILE A 94 2.28 -0.91 16.81
CA ILE A 94 3.07 0.32 16.60
C ILE A 94 2.51 1.42 17.50
N THR A 95 3.33 1.85 18.47
CA THR A 95 2.98 2.84 19.50
C THR A 95 4.00 3.97 19.55
N ALA A 96 3.80 4.94 20.45
CA ALA A 96 4.77 5.99 20.75
C ALA A 96 6.15 5.42 21.14
N ASP A 97 6.18 4.28 21.84
CA ASP A 97 7.39 3.63 22.34
C ASP A 97 8.08 2.75 21.29
N THR A 98 7.43 2.46 20.16
CA THR A 98 8.02 1.63 19.10
C THR A 98 9.21 2.36 18.48
N PRO A 99 10.44 1.79 18.54
CA PRO A 99 11.62 2.43 17.94
C PRO A 99 11.54 2.39 16.41
N ASN A 100 12.23 3.32 15.76
CA ASN A 100 12.45 3.21 14.33
C ASN A 100 13.28 1.97 14.03
N PRO A 101 12.88 1.14 13.05
CA PRO A 101 13.72 0.05 12.60
C PRO A 101 14.98 0.58 11.90
N GLU A 102 16.01 -0.24 11.81
CA GLU A 102 17.19 0.12 11.03
C GLU A 102 16.80 0.38 9.56
N LEU A 103 17.23 1.50 9.01
CA LEU A 103 16.89 1.96 7.66
C LEU A 103 15.38 2.17 7.41
N GLY A 104 14.61 2.52 8.45
CA GLY A 104 13.20 2.86 8.31
C GLY A 104 12.76 3.90 9.35
N ILE A 105 11.67 4.62 9.05
CA ILE A 105 11.14 5.65 9.93
C ILE A 105 9.65 5.42 10.15
N ILE A 106 9.24 5.40 11.41
CA ILE A 106 7.85 5.55 11.83
C ILE A 106 7.66 7.04 12.13
N GLU A 107 6.94 7.74 11.27
CA GLU A 107 6.67 9.16 11.47
C GLU A 107 5.81 9.37 12.72
N LYS A 108 6.28 10.23 13.61
CA LYS A 108 5.61 10.52 14.89
C LYS A 108 5.31 12.00 15.02
N ASP A 109 4.21 12.30 15.69
CA ASP A 109 3.89 13.65 16.09
C ASP A 109 4.97 14.19 17.07
N PRO A 110 5.57 15.36 16.81
CA PRO A 110 6.71 15.84 17.58
C PRO A 110 6.35 16.26 19.02
N ILE A 111 5.05 16.40 19.32
CA ILE A 111 4.59 16.85 20.65
C ILE A 111 4.16 15.63 21.47
N SER A 112 3.33 14.77 20.92
CA SER A 112 2.77 13.62 21.62
C SER A 112 3.65 12.36 21.52
N GLY A 113 4.51 12.27 20.52
CA GLY A 113 5.27 11.07 20.20
C GLY A 113 4.44 9.97 19.52
N GLU A 114 3.14 10.18 19.32
CA GLU A 114 2.26 9.20 18.71
C GLU A 114 2.55 8.99 17.22
N PRO A 115 2.49 7.75 16.70
CA PRO A 115 2.62 7.49 15.28
C PRO A 115 1.57 8.24 14.47
N THR A 116 1.99 8.95 13.44
CA THR A 116 1.09 9.73 12.57
C THR A 116 0.33 8.87 11.55
N GLY A 117 0.84 7.68 11.24
CA GLY A 117 0.32 6.78 10.21
C GLY A 117 1.25 6.61 9.03
N THR A 118 2.18 7.55 8.81
CA THR A 118 3.18 7.43 7.74
C THR A 118 4.37 6.59 8.17
N LEU A 119 4.72 5.63 7.32
CA LEU A 119 5.89 4.75 7.44
C LEU A 119 6.81 5.00 6.26
N ARG A 120 8.12 5.09 6.51
CA ARG A 120 9.12 5.34 5.47
C ARG A 120 10.06 4.17 5.36
N GLU A 121 10.39 3.83 4.12
CA GLU A 121 11.30 2.78 3.72
C GLU A 121 10.79 1.36 4.03
N PRO A 122 11.27 0.34 3.28
CA PRO A 122 10.80 -1.03 3.39
C PRO A 122 10.85 -1.60 4.82
N ALA A 123 11.84 -1.20 5.62
CA ALA A 123 11.98 -1.71 6.99
C ALA A 123 10.81 -1.28 7.89
N ALA A 124 10.34 -0.03 7.81
CA ALA A 124 9.17 0.42 8.57
C ALA A 124 7.86 -0.11 7.97
N ILE A 125 7.74 -0.11 6.63
CA ILE A 125 6.59 -0.64 5.90
C ILE A 125 6.34 -2.11 6.23
N SER A 126 7.40 -2.90 6.37
CA SER A 126 7.30 -4.34 6.67
C SER A 126 6.64 -4.64 8.02
N LEU A 127 6.67 -3.71 8.98
CA LEU A 127 5.98 -3.88 10.26
C LEU A 127 4.46 -4.04 10.10
N ILE A 128 3.87 -3.36 9.12
CA ILE A 128 2.46 -3.53 8.79
C ILE A 128 2.26 -4.69 7.82
N LYS A 129 3.06 -4.77 6.74
CA LYS A 129 2.86 -5.78 5.70
C LYS A 129 2.99 -7.21 6.22
N ALA A 130 3.80 -7.44 7.26
CA ALA A 130 3.99 -8.76 7.86
C ALA A 130 2.73 -9.33 8.55
N ILE A 131 1.77 -8.46 8.90
CA ILE A 131 0.54 -8.88 9.59
C ILE A 131 -0.71 -8.80 8.71
N ILE A 132 -0.59 -8.30 7.48
CA ILE A 132 -1.70 -8.30 6.52
C ILE A 132 -1.98 -9.74 6.11
N PRO A 133 -3.21 -10.27 6.29
CA PRO A 133 -3.54 -11.61 5.86
C PRO A 133 -3.54 -11.76 4.34
N GLY A 134 -3.20 -12.94 3.87
CA GLY A 134 -3.14 -13.26 2.44
C GLY A 134 -1.71 -13.39 1.94
N ASN A 135 -1.60 -13.79 0.70
CA ASN A 135 -0.33 -14.00 0.04
C ASN A 135 -0.37 -13.33 -1.33
N ASP A 136 0.44 -12.31 -1.52
CA ASP A 136 0.55 -11.63 -2.82
C ASP A 136 0.93 -12.61 -3.95
N LEU A 137 1.51 -13.77 -3.63
CA LEU A 137 1.82 -14.80 -4.61
C LEU A 137 0.58 -15.36 -5.32
N GLU A 138 -0.56 -15.40 -4.65
CA GLU A 138 -1.83 -15.82 -5.26
C GLU A 138 -2.32 -14.83 -6.32
N LEU A 139 -1.82 -13.60 -6.28
CA LEU A 139 -2.15 -12.54 -7.22
C LEU A 139 -1.11 -12.37 -8.33
N PHE A 140 -0.01 -13.16 -8.32
CA PHE A 140 1.10 -12.97 -9.28
C PHE A 140 0.67 -13.18 -10.73
N ASP A 141 -0.08 -14.24 -11.01
CA ASP A 141 -0.54 -14.56 -12.36
C ASP A 141 -1.55 -13.51 -12.85
N ASP A 142 -2.50 -13.14 -12.02
CA ASP A 142 -3.50 -12.11 -12.34
C ASP A 142 -2.85 -10.73 -12.50
N GLY A 143 -1.90 -10.39 -11.64
CA GLY A 143 -1.12 -9.16 -11.74
C GLY A 143 -0.28 -9.11 -13.01
N LEU A 144 0.38 -10.21 -13.37
CA LEU A 144 1.14 -10.31 -14.61
C LEU A 144 0.23 -10.17 -15.83
N LEU A 145 -0.90 -10.87 -15.85
CA LEU A 145 -1.88 -10.80 -16.94
C LEU A 145 -2.45 -9.37 -17.10
N PHE A 146 -2.76 -8.71 -15.98
CA PHE A 146 -3.18 -7.30 -16.01
C PHE A 146 -2.11 -6.41 -16.64
N ALA A 147 -0.87 -6.51 -16.17
CA ALA A 147 0.24 -5.71 -16.67
C ALA A 147 0.54 -5.98 -18.15
N GLN A 148 0.44 -7.24 -18.59
CA GLN A 148 0.60 -7.64 -19.99
C GLN A 148 -0.48 -7.01 -20.87
N ASN A 149 -1.74 -7.10 -20.48
CA ASN A 149 -2.85 -6.51 -21.22
C ASN A 149 -2.72 -4.99 -21.33
N LEU A 150 -2.32 -4.34 -20.24
CA LEU A 150 -2.05 -2.91 -20.24
C LEU A 150 -0.91 -2.54 -21.19
N ALA A 151 0.22 -3.25 -21.13
CA ALA A 151 1.36 -3.04 -22.03
C ALA A 151 0.95 -3.20 -23.51
N HIS A 152 0.21 -4.25 -23.82
CA HIS A 152 -0.30 -4.49 -25.18
C HIS A 152 -1.23 -3.38 -25.66
N SER A 153 -2.06 -2.79 -24.81
CA SER A 153 -2.94 -1.68 -25.17
C SER A 153 -2.17 -0.43 -25.63
N PHE A 154 -0.92 -0.29 -25.20
CA PHE A 154 0.02 0.76 -25.64
C PHE A 154 0.99 0.29 -26.75
N GLY A 155 0.79 -0.90 -27.31
CA GLY A 155 1.69 -1.46 -28.35
C GLY A 155 3.05 -1.90 -27.82
N ILE A 156 3.21 -2.04 -26.51
CA ILE A 156 4.46 -2.51 -25.88
C ILE A 156 4.47 -4.03 -25.91
N THR A 157 5.43 -4.62 -26.63
CA THR A 157 5.58 -6.07 -26.81
C THR A 157 6.75 -6.68 -26.04
N SER A 158 7.59 -5.85 -25.45
CA SER A 158 8.76 -6.31 -24.68
C SER A 158 9.05 -5.35 -23.53
N ILE A 159 9.33 -5.88 -22.37
CA ILE A 159 9.69 -5.14 -21.15
C ILE A 159 10.90 -5.78 -20.47
N ILE A 160 11.73 -4.94 -19.85
CA ILE A 160 12.74 -5.40 -18.91
C ILE A 160 12.15 -5.30 -17.51
N ALA A 161 11.96 -6.44 -16.84
CA ALA A 161 11.58 -6.49 -15.45
C ALA A 161 12.80 -6.24 -14.57
N ALA A 162 12.69 -5.29 -13.64
CA ALA A 162 13.69 -5.03 -12.61
C ALA A 162 13.26 -5.70 -11.29
N SER A 163 14.22 -6.04 -10.43
CA SER A 163 13.97 -6.66 -9.12
C SER A 163 13.17 -7.98 -9.21
N VAL A 164 13.75 -8.95 -9.91
CA VAL A 164 13.15 -10.28 -10.15
C VAL A 164 13.75 -11.29 -9.17
N GLY A 165 12.90 -11.90 -8.33
CA GLY A 165 13.24 -13.07 -7.51
C GLY A 165 12.70 -14.36 -8.11
N ASP A 166 12.95 -15.52 -7.45
CA ASP A 166 12.56 -16.85 -7.94
C ASP A 166 11.06 -16.98 -8.21
N GLN A 167 10.24 -16.36 -7.37
CA GLN A 167 8.77 -16.37 -7.49
C GLN A 167 8.29 -15.62 -8.73
N HIS A 168 8.89 -14.45 -9.02
CA HIS A 168 8.62 -13.70 -10.25
C HIS A 168 9.04 -14.52 -11.49
N LEU A 169 10.19 -15.18 -11.41
CA LEU A 169 10.68 -16.02 -12.50
C LEU A 169 9.76 -17.20 -12.75
N ALA A 170 9.12 -17.76 -11.73
CA ALA A 170 8.14 -18.83 -11.88
C ALA A 170 6.87 -18.32 -12.61
N ALA A 171 6.37 -17.15 -12.28
CA ALA A 171 5.21 -16.55 -12.94
C ALA A 171 5.49 -16.17 -14.42
N TYR A 172 6.74 -15.86 -14.77
CA TYR A 172 7.12 -15.54 -16.16
C TYR A 172 7.31 -16.76 -17.06
N LYS A 173 7.25 -17.99 -16.52
CA LYS A 173 7.43 -19.25 -17.30
C LYS A 173 6.09 -19.87 -17.68
#